data_f349a036577f5f6913443272b6c49f1e
#
_entry.id   f349a036577f5f6913443272b6c49f1e
#
_cell.length_a   1.000
_cell.length_b   1.000
_cell.length_c   1.000
_cell.angle_alpha   90.00
_cell.angle_beta   90.00
_cell.angle_gamma   90.00
#
_symmetry.space_group_name_H-M   'P 1'
#
loop_
_entity.id
_entity.type
_entity.pdbx_description
1 polymer ?
#
loop_
_entity_poly.entity_id
_entity_poly.type
_entity_poly.pdbx_seq_one_letter_code
_entity_poly.pdbx_strand_id
1 'polypeptide(L)'
;MLYFGLGLGALLVAIGLVTYWLAPRVGPNPWFGVRTGYSVASREVWNASNRAGGLAFVVCGLALGLLAVALAYLGVGQGTATTILTAWLILSLLGALGWLVLYSRRLAQGTRVAGELRPVAFRWAYLAPALISLALLLVMAVYLYPQLPAQRLATHFDLAGNPDGWMDRGGFLLSFLGIAVFCALLNVAVVLWATREPLIAVDRLGSRWWMSPERGLIFLGLIMALLNLIFAVVLWDVALFNIQGAHPLPMGLFGWLVVPILIVAVAGFFLLAQRRSQGGNSR
;
A
#
# COMPACT_ATOMS: atom_id res chain seq x y z
N MET A 1 -17.28 -11.83 -6.68
CA MET A 1 -16.46 -11.08 -7.66
C MET A 1 -17.08 -9.70 -7.99
N LEU A 2 -18.29 -9.60 -8.52
CA LEU A 2 -18.94 -8.31 -8.86
C LEU A 2 -18.94 -7.33 -7.67
N TYR A 3 -19.47 -7.75 -6.52
CA TYR A 3 -19.53 -6.91 -5.31
C TYR A 3 -18.15 -6.48 -4.80
N PHE A 4 -17.13 -7.33 -4.95
CA PHE A 4 -15.76 -7.00 -4.61
C PHE A 4 -15.23 -5.87 -5.50
N GLY A 5 -15.37 -5.99 -6.83
CA GLY A 5 -14.94 -4.97 -7.77
C GLY A 5 -15.69 -3.65 -7.62
N LEU A 6 -17.02 -3.70 -7.43
CA LEU A 6 -17.84 -2.51 -7.19
C LEU A 6 -17.51 -1.84 -5.85
N GLY A 7 -17.36 -2.62 -4.76
CA GLY A 7 -17.02 -2.10 -3.44
C GLY A 7 -15.66 -1.41 -3.42
N LEU A 8 -14.64 -2.05 -4.00
CA LEU A 8 -13.30 -1.50 -4.09
C LEU A 8 -13.25 -0.30 -5.04
N GLY A 9 -13.99 -0.34 -6.16
CA GLY A 9 -14.16 0.79 -7.07
C GLY A 9 -14.79 1.99 -6.39
N ALA A 10 -15.89 1.78 -5.65
CA ALA A 10 -16.57 2.82 -4.87
C ALA A 10 -15.66 3.41 -3.78
N LEU A 11 -14.86 2.58 -3.10
CA LEU A 11 -13.87 3.02 -2.12
C LEU A 11 -12.82 3.95 -2.75
N LEU A 12 -12.26 3.56 -3.91
CA LEU A 12 -11.31 4.40 -4.65
C LEU A 12 -11.93 5.73 -5.08
N VAL A 13 -13.17 5.72 -5.57
CA VAL A 13 -13.91 6.95 -5.90
C VAL A 13 -14.07 7.83 -4.67
N ALA A 14 -14.49 7.27 -3.54
CA ALA A 14 -14.66 8.03 -2.30
C ALA A 14 -13.33 8.64 -1.82
N ILE A 15 -12.24 7.86 -1.78
CA ILE A 15 -10.89 8.34 -1.45
C ILE A 15 -10.48 9.45 -2.42
N GLY A 16 -10.72 9.27 -3.72
CA GLY A 16 -10.40 10.24 -4.76
C GLY A 16 -11.14 11.56 -4.56
N LEU A 17 -12.45 11.52 -4.31
CA LEU A 17 -13.26 12.71 -4.06
C LEU A 17 -12.82 13.43 -2.78
N VAL A 18 -12.60 12.69 -1.69
CA VAL A 18 -12.09 13.27 -0.43
C VAL A 18 -10.72 13.92 -0.65
N THR A 19 -9.81 13.27 -1.39
CA THR A 19 -8.49 13.83 -1.71
C THR A 19 -8.63 15.09 -2.54
N TYR A 20 -9.46 15.08 -3.57
CA TYR A 20 -9.70 16.22 -4.47
C TYR A 20 -10.21 17.46 -3.72
N TRP A 21 -11.18 17.28 -2.80
CA TRP A 21 -11.84 18.37 -2.11
C TRP A 21 -11.15 18.80 -0.82
N LEU A 22 -10.67 17.85 -0.02
CA LEU A 22 -10.18 18.12 1.33
C LEU A 22 -8.70 18.50 1.35
N ALA A 23 -7.84 17.82 0.57
CA ALA A 23 -6.40 18.04 0.63
C ALA A 23 -5.99 19.49 0.30
N PRO A 24 -6.57 20.17 -0.71
CA PRO A 24 -6.28 21.58 -0.96
C PRO A 24 -6.71 22.51 0.18
N ARG A 25 -7.79 22.17 0.91
CA ARG A 25 -8.27 22.97 2.04
C ARG A 25 -7.39 22.85 3.27
N VAL A 26 -6.95 21.64 3.56
CA VAL A 26 -6.06 21.35 4.69
C VAL A 26 -4.64 21.87 4.44
N GLY A 27 -4.21 21.91 3.16
CA GLY A 27 -2.84 22.27 2.77
C GLY A 27 -1.84 21.14 3.05
N PRO A 28 -0.54 21.38 2.75
CA PRO A 28 0.51 20.40 2.98
C PRO A 28 0.55 19.96 4.45
N ASN A 29 0.45 18.65 4.68
CA ASN A 29 0.39 18.06 6.01
C ASN A 29 0.98 16.62 6.00
N PRO A 30 1.35 16.04 7.16
CA PRO A 30 1.93 14.71 7.22
C PRO A 30 0.93 13.57 7.15
N TRP A 31 -0.37 13.82 7.14
CA TRP A 31 -1.39 12.79 7.38
C TRP A 31 -2.17 12.40 6.13
N PHE A 32 -2.46 13.35 5.26
CA PHE A 32 -3.47 13.19 4.24
C PHE A 32 -3.05 13.84 2.91
N GLY A 33 -3.39 13.19 1.79
CA GLY A 33 -3.18 13.69 0.43
C GLY A 33 -2.04 12.99 -0.33
N VAL A 34 -1.91 13.34 -1.61
CA VAL A 34 -0.83 12.88 -2.49
C VAL A 34 0.49 13.47 -2.02
N ARG A 35 1.41 12.61 -1.61
CA ARG A 35 2.68 12.99 -1.00
C ARG A 35 3.84 12.44 -1.79
N THR A 36 4.06 12.99 -2.96
CA THR A 36 5.34 12.86 -3.64
C THR A 36 6.30 13.88 -3.02
N GLY A 37 7.60 13.64 -3.01
CA GLY A 37 8.56 14.64 -2.50
C GLY A 37 8.39 16.03 -3.11
N TYR A 38 7.87 16.10 -4.33
CA TYR A 38 7.62 17.34 -5.06
C TYR A 38 6.29 18.02 -4.70
N SER A 39 5.25 17.24 -4.38
CA SER A 39 3.90 17.80 -4.12
C SER A 39 3.87 18.75 -2.92
N VAL A 40 4.82 18.65 -2.01
CA VAL A 40 4.96 19.48 -0.82
C VAL A 40 5.85 20.72 -1.03
N ALA A 41 6.33 20.96 -2.25
CA ALA A 41 7.23 22.08 -2.58
C ALA A 41 6.60 23.45 -2.32
N SER A 42 5.31 23.59 -2.63
CA SER A 42 4.51 24.81 -2.36
C SER A 42 3.06 24.43 -2.17
N ARG A 43 2.24 25.39 -1.67
CA ARG A 43 0.80 25.22 -1.54
C ARG A 43 0.12 25.04 -2.91
N GLU A 44 0.63 25.68 -3.93
CA GLU A 44 0.12 25.58 -5.30
C GLU A 44 0.37 24.19 -5.88
N VAL A 45 1.62 23.70 -5.77
CA VAL A 45 2.00 22.34 -6.20
C VAL A 45 1.22 21.30 -5.40
N TRP A 46 1.04 21.49 -4.09
CA TRP A 46 0.19 20.65 -3.26
C TRP A 46 -1.23 20.58 -3.78
N ASN A 47 -1.87 21.73 -4.00
CA ASN A 47 -3.25 21.80 -4.46
C ASN A 47 -3.43 21.14 -5.83
N ALA A 48 -2.55 21.44 -6.78
CA ALA A 48 -2.60 20.86 -8.12
C ALA A 48 -2.36 19.33 -8.10
N SER A 49 -1.34 18.86 -7.36
CA SER A 49 -1.02 17.43 -7.25
C SER A 49 -2.15 16.64 -6.58
N ASN A 50 -2.76 17.20 -5.54
CA ASN A 50 -3.86 16.52 -4.83
C ASN A 50 -5.16 16.50 -5.62
N ARG A 51 -5.47 17.55 -6.38
CA ARG A 51 -6.61 17.53 -7.31
C ARG A 51 -6.40 16.51 -8.42
N ALA A 52 -5.22 16.49 -9.02
CA ALA A 52 -4.86 15.53 -10.06
C ALA A 52 -4.89 14.09 -9.52
N GLY A 53 -4.31 13.85 -8.33
CA GLY A 53 -4.33 12.56 -7.67
C GLY A 53 -5.74 12.10 -7.29
N GLY A 54 -6.55 13.00 -6.75
CA GLY A 54 -7.95 12.70 -6.45
C GLY A 54 -8.72 12.28 -7.69
N LEU A 55 -8.55 13.00 -8.81
CA LEU A 55 -9.19 12.66 -10.09
C LEU A 55 -8.67 11.31 -10.63
N ALA A 56 -7.38 11.03 -10.53
CA ALA A 56 -6.81 9.75 -10.95
C ALA A 56 -7.44 8.57 -10.17
N PHE A 57 -7.60 8.71 -8.85
CA PHE A 57 -8.28 7.70 -8.03
C PHE A 57 -9.75 7.50 -8.43
N VAL A 58 -10.48 8.59 -8.72
CA VAL A 58 -11.86 8.51 -9.22
C VAL A 58 -11.91 7.74 -10.53
N VAL A 59 -11.05 8.07 -11.48
CA VAL A 59 -10.99 7.39 -12.79
C VAL A 59 -10.64 5.91 -12.62
N CYS A 60 -9.63 5.58 -11.82
CA CYS A 60 -9.25 4.19 -11.54
C CYS A 60 -10.41 3.41 -10.88
N GLY A 61 -11.11 4.02 -9.94
CA GLY A 61 -12.24 3.39 -9.25
C GLY A 61 -13.44 3.14 -10.15
N LEU A 62 -13.82 4.13 -10.98
CA LEU A 62 -14.90 3.98 -11.97
C LEU A 62 -14.54 2.90 -12.99
N ALA A 63 -13.32 2.92 -13.52
CA ALA A 63 -12.87 1.92 -14.49
C ALA A 63 -12.85 0.50 -13.89
N LEU A 64 -12.43 0.35 -12.62
CA LEU A 64 -12.48 -0.92 -11.91
C LEU A 64 -13.92 -1.43 -11.76
N GLY A 65 -14.85 -0.55 -11.37
CA GLY A 65 -16.28 -0.90 -11.25
C GLY A 65 -16.89 -1.32 -12.58
N LEU A 66 -16.62 -0.56 -13.65
CA LEU A 66 -17.09 -0.88 -15.00
C LEU A 66 -16.50 -2.22 -15.50
N LEU A 67 -15.21 -2.46 -15.25
CA LEU A 67 -14.58 -3.74 -15.60
C LEU A 67 -15.22 -4.91 -14.83
N ALA A 68 -15.55 -4.74 -13.55
CA ALA A 68 -16.22 -5.77 -12.77
C ALA A 68 -17.62 -6.10 -13.33
N VAL A 69 -18.38 -5.09 -13.75
CA VAL A 69 -19.68 -5.27 -14.41
C VAL A 69 -19.52 -5.98 -15.74
N ALA A 70 -18.56 -5.57 -16.56
CA ALA A 70 -18.31 -6.19 -17.86
C ALA A 70 -17.93 -7.67 -17.73
N LEU A 71 -17.01 -8.01 -16.81
CA LEU A 71 -16.62 -9.40 -16.57
C LEU A 71 -17.78 -10.26 -16.06
N ALA A 72 -18.65 -9.68 -15.22
CA ALA A 72 -19.86 -10.37 -14.75
C ALA A 72 -20.86 -10.62 -15.90
N TYR A 73 -21.08 -9.62 -16.74
CA TYR A 73 -21.96 -9.72 -17.91
C TYR A 73 -21.48 -10.75 -18.93
N LEU A 74 -20.16 -10.83 -19.14
CA LEU A 74 -19.53 -11.80 -20.05
C LEU A 74 -19.45 -13.21 -19.45
N GLY A 75 -19.93 -13.43 -18.23
CA GLY A 75 -19.91 -14.75 -17.59
C GLY A 75 -18.52 -15.28 -17.29
N VAL A 76 -17.52 -14.40 -17.15
CA VAL A 76 -16.14 -14.81 -16.85
C VAL A 76 -16.08 -15.49 -15.48
N GLY A 77 -15.43 -16.65 -15.42
CA GLY A 77 -15.31 -17.44 -14.19
C GLY A 77 -14.68 -16.62 -13.05
N GLN A 78 -15.13 -16.87 -11.82
CA GLN A 78 -14.80 -16.04 -10.65
C GLN A 78 -13.28 -15.90 -10.42
N GLY A 79 -12.52 -16.97 -10.56
CA GLY A 79 -11.05 -16.94 -10.38
C GLY A 79 -10.37 -16.03 -11.40
N THR A 80 -10.65 -16.23 -12.69
CA THR A 80 -10.11 -15.41 -13.79
C THR A 80 -10.49 -13.94 -13.64
N ALA A 81 -11.75 -13.67 -13.32
CA ALA A 81 -12.23 -12.31 -13.14
C ALA A 81 -11.56 -11.62 -11.94
N THR A 82 -11.34 -12.31 -10.83
CA THR A 82 -10.62 -11.77 -9.68
C THR A 82 -9.16 -11.44 -10.04
N THR A 83 -8.50 -12.33 -10.78
CA THR A 83 -7.12 -12.08 -11.26
C THR A 83 -7.05 -10.85 -12.16
N ILE A 84 -8.00 -10.70 -13.10
CA ILE A 84 -8.05 -9.53 -14.01
C ILE A 84 -8.28 -8.25 -13.21
N LEU A 85 -9.24 -8.23 -12.27
CA LEU A 85 -9.54 -7.06 -11.44
C LEU A 85 -8.34 -6.67 -10.56
N THR A 86 -7.66 -7.65 -9.97
CA THR A 86 -6.46 -7.42 -9.16
C THR A 86 -5.31 -6.87 -10.00
N ALA A 87 -5.05 -7.46 -11.15
CA ALA A 87 -4.03 -6.97 -12.09
C ALA A 87 -4.32 -5.54 -12.55
N TRP A 88 -5.57 -5.26 -12.94
CA TRP A 88 -6.01 -3.91 -13.30
C TRP A 88 -5.80 -2.92 -12.17
N LEU A 89 -6.20 -3.25 -10.94
CA LEU A 89 -6.04 -2.40 -9.77
C LEU A 89 -4.56 -2.04 -9.55
N ILE A 90 -3.69 -3.05 -9.54
CA ILE A 90 -2.25 -2.87 -9.35
C ILE A 90 -1.66 -1.98 -10.44
N LEU A 91 -1.90 -2.31 -11.70
CA LEU A 91 -1.34 -1.57 -12.84
C LEU A 91 -1.86 -0.13 -12.91
N SER A 92 -3.15 0.09 -12.65
CA SER A 92 -3.75 1.43 -12.68
C SER A 92 -3.22 2.31 -11.53
N LEU A 93 -3.07 1.76 -10.32
CA LEU A 93 -2.50 2.49 -9.19
C LEU A 93 -1.02 2.81 -9.39
N LEU A 94 -0.23 1.89 -9.95
CA LEU A 94 1.16 2.14 -10.32
C LEU A 94 1.29 3.22 -11.38
N GLY A 95 0.49 3.12 -12.44
CA GLY A 95 0.45 4.12 -13.50
C GLY A 95 0.07 5.50 -12.97
N ALA A 96 -0.96 5.56 -12.11
CA ALA A 96 -1.38 6.79 -11.45
C ALA A 96 -0.28 7.37 -10.55
N LEU A 97 0.39 6.53 -9.74
CA LEU A 97 1.49 6.95 -8.87
C LEU A 97 2.67 7.48 -9.68
N GLY A 98 3.12 6.74 -10.69
CA GLY A 98 4.21 7.15 -11.58
C GLY A 98 3.91 8.46 -12.29
N TRP A 99 2.70 8.58 -12.84
CA TRP A 99 2.24 9.82 -13.46
C TRP A 99 2.20 10.99 -12.47
N LEU A 100 1.69 10.80 -11.25
CA LEU A 100 1.63 11.83 -10.21
C LEU A 100 3.02 12.30 -9.77
N VAL A 101 3.99 11.40 -9.69
CA VAL A 101 5.39 11.76 -9.40
C VAL A 101 5.93 12.66 -10.50
N LEU A 102 5.78 12.27 -11.78
CA LEU A 102 6.23 13.07 -12.91
C LEU A 102 5.50 14.42 -13.01
N TYR A 103 4.19 14.42 -12.79
CA TYR A 103 3.36 15.62 -12.81
C TYR A 103 3.77 16.61 -11.72
N SER A 104 3.87 16.15 -10.46
CA SER A 104 4.29 16.99 -9.33
C SER A 104 5.72 17.49 -9.47
N ARG A 105 6.64 16.67 -10.07
CA ARG A 105 8.01 17.08 -10.40
C ARG A 105 8.00 18.24 -11.41
N ARG A 106 7.23 18.15 -12.49
CA ARG A 106 7.12 19.23 -13.49
C ARG A 106 6.59 20.52 -12.86
N LEU A 107 5.57 20.42 -12.02
CA LEU A 107 5.03 21.61 -11.32
C LEU A 107 6.05 22.23 -10.36
N ALA A 108 6.84 21.41 -9.67
CA ALA A 108 7.84 21.88 -8.70
C ALA A 108 9.04 22.57 -9.38
N GLN A 109 9.38 22.24 -10.63
CA GLN A 109 10.50 22.84 -11.38
C GLN A 109 10.41 24.34 -11.56
N GLY A 110 9.18 24.91 -11.60
CA GLY A 110 8.93 26.35 -11.68
C GLY A 110 8.87 27.06 -10.31
N THR A 111 8.95 26.32 -9.23
CA THR A 111 8.80 26.85 -7.86
C THR A 111 10.17 27.01 -7.20
N ARG A 112 10.47 28.21 -6.65
CA ARG A 112 11.64 28.39 -5.80
C ARG A 112 11.46 27.58 -4.52
N VAL A 113 12.02 26.39 -4.48
CA VAL A 113 12.08 25.60 -3.26
C VAL A 113 13.13 26.25 -2.36
N ALA A 114 12.66 26.85 -1.28
CA ALA A 114 13.56 27.51 -0.34
C ALA A 114 14.31 26.45 0.50
N GLY A 115 15.58 26.19 0.20
CA GLY A 115 16.50 25.37 0.98
C GLY A 115 17.28 24.35 0.16
N GLU A 116 18.42 23.94 0.70
CA GLU A 116 19.24 22.89 0.12
C GLU A 116 18.50 21.56 0.18
N LEU A 117 18.20 21.01 -0.98
CA LEU A 117 17.70 19.65 -1.12
C LEU A 117 18.93 18.72 -1.07
N ARG A 118 18.98 17.84 -0.08
CA ARG A 118 20.03 16.82 0.00
C ARG A 118 19.42 15.45 -0.28
N PRO A 119 20.01 14.65 -1.19
CA PRO A 119 19.59 13.27 -1.35
C PRO A 119 19.85 12.49 -0.06
N VAL A 120 18.97 11.54 0.24
CA VAL A 120 19.15 10.65 1.38
C VAL A 120 20.24 9.64 1.05
N ALA A 121 21.23 9.48 1.92
CA ALA A 121 22.25 8.44 1.73
C ALA A 121 21.60 7.04 1.82
N PHE A 122 21.94 6.15 0.89
CA PHE A 122 21.45 4.78 0.92
C PHE A 122 21.93 4.03 2.18
N ARG A 123 20.98 3.33 2.82
CA ARG A 123 21.27 2.43 3.95
C ARG A 123 20.42 1.16 3.81
N TRP A 124 21.04 0.01 4.02
CA TRP A 124 20.33 -1.27 4.01
C TRP A 124 19.17 -1.35 5.00
N ALA A 125 19.24 -0.60 6.10
CA ALA A 125 18.17 -0.52 7.10
C ALA A 125 16.81 -0.10 6.51
N TYR A 126 16.77 0.53 5.35
CA TYR A 126 15.52 0.92 4.67
C TYR A 126 14.84 -0.27 3.98
N LEU A 127 15.61 -1.27 3.56
CA LEU A 127 15.12 -2.42 2.81
C LEU A 127 15.11 -3.72 3.64
N ALA A 128 16.04 -3.86 4.58
CA ALA A 128 16.26 -5.11 5.30
C ALA A 128 14.99 -5.68 5.96
N PRO A 129 14.14 -4.90 6.67
CA PRO A 129 12.93 -5.45 7.29
C PRO A 129 11.99 -6.08 6.26
N ALA A 130 11.74 -5.39 5.14
CA ALA A 130 10.86 -5.86 4.09
C ALA A 130 11.43 -7.08 3.35
N LEU A 131 12.73 -7.09 3.04
CA LEU A 131 13.37 -8.19 2.30
C LEU A 131 13.54 -9.44 3.17
N ILE A 132 13.90 -9.30 4.44
CA ILE A 132 14.02 -10.44 5.37
C ILE A 132 12.65 -11.07 5.60
N SER A 133 11.62 -10.28 5.87
CA SER A 133 10.27 -10.80 6.08
C SER A 133 9.69 -11.45 4.82
N LEU A 134 9.96 -10.90 3.63
CA LEU A 134 9.60 -11.53 2.35
C LEU A 134 10.33 -12.86 2.16
N ALA A 135 11.64 -12.91 2.44
CA ALA A 135 12.41 -14.15 2.33
C ALA A 135 11.85 -15.24 3.25
N LEU A 136 11.49 -14.90 4.50
CA LEU A 136 10.85 -15.84 5.43
C LEU A 136 9.48 -16.31 4.92
N LEU A 137 8.66 -15.42 4.36
CA LEU A 137 7.38 -15.77 3.74
C LEU A 137 7.58 -16.74 2.55
N LEU A 138 8.57 -16.48 1.69
CA LEU A 138 8.87 -17.35 0.56
C LEU A 138 9.37 -18.72 1.01
N VAL A 139 10.25 -18.80 2.03
CA VAL A 139 10.71 -20.07 2.62
C VAL A 139 9.52 -20.85 3.16
N MET A 140 8.61 -20.20 3.89
CA MET A 140 7.40 -20.84 4.40
C MET A 140 6.51 -21.35 3.25
N ALA A 141 6.33 -20.57 2.19
CA ALA A 141 5.56 -20.98 1.02
C ALA A 141 6.16 -22.19 0.32
N VAL A 142 7.49 -22.22 0.14
CA VAL A 142 8.22 -23.38 -0.43
C VAL A 142 8.04 -24.61 0.45
N TYR A 143 8.13 -24.46 1.77
CA TYR A 143 7.94 -25.57 2.72
C TYR A 143 6.51 -26.14 2.68
N LEU A 144 5.51 -25.27 2.61
CA LEU A 144 4.10 -25.68 2.59
C LEU A 144 3.65 -26.18 1.21
N TYR A 145 4.28 -25.76 0.13
CA TYR A 145 3.86 -26.07 -1.24
C TYR A 145 3.58 -27.56 -1.50
N PRO A 146 4.49 -28.52 -1.18
CA PRO A 146 4.25 -29.94 -1.44
C PRO A 146 3.13 -30.55 -0.57
N GLN A 147 2.78 -29.91 0.54
CA GLN A 147 1.77 -30.40 1.49
C GLN A 147 0.36 -29.96 1.10
N LEU A 148 0.23 -28.94 0.23
CA LEU A 148 -1.06 -28.42 -0.19
C LEU A 148 -1.72 -29.26 -1.28
N PRO A 149 -3.06 -29.43 -1.26
CA PRO A 149 -3.81 -30.07 -2.35
C PRO A 149 -3.55 -29.39 -3.71
N ALA A 150 -3.34 -30.19 -4.76
CA ALA A 150 -2.95 -29.65 -6.07
C ALA A 150 -4.05 -28.87 -6.77
N GLN A 151 -5.29 -29.36 -6.73
CA GLN A 151 -6.35 -28.89 -7.62
C GLN A 151 -7.53 -28.16 -6.94
N ARG A 152 -7.74 -28.32 -5.65
CA ARG A 152 -8.88 -27.76 -4.96
C ARG A 152 -8.51 -27.30 -3.56
N LEU A 153 -7.81 -26.18 -3.51
CA LEU A 153 -7.41 -25.53 -2.28
C LEU A 153 -8.54 -24.56 -1.85
N ALA A 154 -9.06 -24.71 -0.64
CA ALA A 154 -9.95 -23.72 -0.03
C ALA A 154 -9.13 -22.46 0.28
N THR A 155 -9.49 -21.35 -0.31
CA THR A 155 -8.70 -20.08 -0.24
C THR A 155 -9.52 -18.89 0.24
N HIS A 156 -10.84 -19.03 0.27
CA HIS A 156 -11.76 -18.06 0.80
C HIS A 156 -12.75 -18.72 1.75
N PHE A 157 -13.06 -18.05 2.84
CA PHE A 157 -13.89 -18.57 3.92
C PHE A 157 -14.92 -17.51 4.33
N ASP A 158 -16.11 -17.96 4.68
CA ASP A 158 -17.13 -17.12 5.28
C ASP A 158 -16.77 -16.74 6.73
N LEU A 159 -17.58 -15.89 7.37
CA LEU A 159 -17.36 -15.47 8.75
C LEU A 159 -17.48 -16.62 9.77
N ALA A 160 -18.11 -17.73 9.41
CA ALA A 160 -18.22 -18.93 10.24
C ALA A 160 -17.00 -19.87 10.04
N GLY A 161 -16.13 -19.59 9.07
CA GLY A 161 -14.96 -20.40 8.75
C GLY A 161 -15.25 -21.51 7.74
N ASN A 162 -16.41 -21.51 7.08
CA ASN A 162 -16.68 -22.50 6.04
C ASN A 162 -16.07 -22.05 4.71
N PRO A 163 -15.46 -22.96 3.93
CA PRO A 163 -14.89 -22.60 2.65
C PRO A 163 -15.98 -22.29 1.63
N ASP A 164 -15.92 -21.09 1.03
CA ASP A 164 -16.82 -20.62 -0.01
C ASP A 164 -16.12 -20.22 -1.31
N GLY A 165 -14.77 -20.36 -1.36
CA GLY A 165 -13.96 -20.14 -2.56
C GLY A 165 -12.77 -21.07 -2.65
N TRP A 166 -12.47 -21.56 -3.86
CA TRP A 166 -11.38 -22.50 -4.13
C TRP A 166 -10.53 -22.06 -5.31
N MET A 167 -9.25 -22.39 -5.24
CA MET A 167 -8.28 -22.18 -6.32
C MET A 167 -7.40 -23.43 -6.48
N ASP A 168 -6.69 -23.54 -7.58
CA ASP A 168 -5.56 -24.45 -7.65
C ASP A 168 -4.37 -23.91 -6.83
N ARG A 169 -3.49 -24.79 -6.41
CA ARG A 169 -2.34 -24.45 -5.55
C ARG A 169 -1.41 -23.43 -6.18
N GLY A 170 -1.14 -23.56 -7.50
CA GLY A 170 -0.26 -22.64 -8.22
C GLY A 170 -0.86 -21.25 -8.34
N GLY A 171 -2.13 -21.16 -8.73
CA GLY A 171 -2.87 -19.90 -8.85
C GLY A 171 -2.96 -19.14 -7.51
N PHE A 172 -3.23 -19.86 -6.42
CA PHE A 172 -3.25 -19.26 -5.08
C PHE A 172 -1.89 -18.66 -4.70
N LEU A 173 -0.82 -19.47 -4.77
CA LEU A 173 0.51 -18.98 -4.37
C LEU A 173 1.00 -17.86 -5.29
N LEU A 174 0.77 -17.97 -6.60
CA LEU A 174 1.15 -16.92 -7.54
C LEU A 174 0.43 -15.59 -7.22
N SER A 175 -0.87 -15.62 -6.98
CA SER A 175 -1.64 -14.43 -6.65
C SER A 175 -1.22 -13.86 -5.30
N PHE A 176 -1.05 -14.70 -4.31
CA PHE A 176 -0.76 -14.32 -2.94
C PHE A 176 0.67 -13.79 -2.77
N LEU A 177 1.67 -14.55 -3.22
CA LEU A 177 3.07 -14.15 -3.16
C LEU A 177 3.39 -13.04 -4.17
N GLY A 178 2.69 -12.99 -5.30
CA GLY A 178 2.81 -11.93 -6.29
C GLY A 178 2.56 -10.55 -5.69
N ILE A 179 1.55 -10.42 -4.82
CA ILE A 179 1.27 -9.17 -4.10
C ILE A 179 2.41 -8.82 -3.14
N ALA A 180 2.92 -9.81 -2.38
CA ALA A 180 4.01 -9.58 -1.44
C ALA A 180 5.32 -9.15 -2.14
N VAL A 181 5.68 -9.84 -3.22
CA VAL A 181 6.84 -9.50 -4.07
C VAL A 181 6.66 -8.12 -4.69
N PHE A 182 5.47 -7.82 -5.19
CA PHE A 182 5.15 -6.50 -5.74
C PHE A 182 5.35 -5.38 -4.70
N CYS A 183 4.82 -5.54 -3.49
CA CYS A 183 5.01 -4.57 -2.40
C CYS A 183 6.50 -4.38 -2.05
N ALA A 184 7.28 -5.45 -2.05
CA ALA A 184 8.72 -5.38 -1.81
C ALA A 184 9.45 -4.65 -2.94
N LEU A 185 9.11 -4.91 -4.21
CA LEU A 185 9.66 -4.19 -5.37
C LEU A 185 9.30 -2.70 -5.33
N LEU A 186 8.07 -2.37 -4.93
CA LEU A 186 7.65 -0.98 -4.72
C LEU A 186 8.48 -0.31 -3.63
N ASN A 187 8.72 -0.99 -2.51
CA ASN A 187 9.59 -0.47 -1.44
C ASN A 187 11.02 -0.22 -1.96
N VAL A 188 11.60 -1.17 -2.70
CA VAL A 188 12.92 -1.02 -3.34
C VAL A 188 12.92 0.20 -4.28
N ALA A 189 11.92 0.33 -5.13
CA ALA A 189 11.80 1.45 -6.06
C ALA A 189 11.72 2.80 -5.33
N VAL A 190 10.92 2.89 -4.25
CA VAL A 190 10.81 4.11 -3.43
C VAL A 190 12.14 4.45 -2.77
N VAL A 191 12.85 3.47 -2.19
CA VAL A 191 14.15 3.69 -1.55
C VAL A 191 15.19 4.14 -2.57
N LEU A 192 15.30 3.45 -3.71
CA LEU A 192 16.26 3.81 -4.76
C LEU A 192 15.98 5.20 -5.33
N TRP A 193 14.70 5.53 -5.50
CA TRP A 193 14.31 6.86 -5.96
C TRP A 193 14.65 7.93 -4.92
N ALA A 194 14.32 7.72 -3.63
CA ALA A 194 14.59 8.65 -2.55
C ALA A 194 16.10 8.91 -2.34
N THR A 195 16.95 7.94 -2.68
CA THR A 195 18.41 8.08 -2.58
C THR A 195 19.05 8.73 -3.80
N ARG A 196 18.35 8.82 -4.93
CA ARG A 196 18.86 9.45 -6.16
C ARG A 196 18.34 10.88 -6.36
N GLU A 197 17.10 11.12 -5.93
CA GLU A 197 16.46 12.43 -6.09
C GLU A 197 16.40 13.14 -4.74
N PRO A 198 16.74 14.42 -4.66
CA PRO A 198 16.61 15.16 -3.42
C PRO A 198 15.12 15.20 -3.01
N LEU A 199 14.81 14.57 -1.88
CA LEU A 199 13.49 14.68 -1.28
C LEU A 199 13.35 16.08 -0.68
N ILE A 200 12.28 16.77 -1.04
CA ILE A 200 11.91 18.02 -0.39
C ILE A 200 11.55 17.67 1.05
N ALA A 201 12.39 18.09 1.98
CA ALA A 201 12.10 17.88 3.39
C ALA A 201 10.78 18.59 3.73
N VAL A 202 9.81 17.84 4.24
CA VAL A 202 8.49 18.34 4.71
C VAL A 202 8.65 19.34 5.86
N ASP A 203 9.87 19.53 6.31
CA ASP A 203 10.32 20.35 7.41
C ASP A 203 9.78 21.80 7.39
N ARG A 204 9.50 22.36 6.23
CA ARG A 204 9.15 23.78 6.08
C ARG A 204 7.67 24.11 6.11
N LEU A 205 6.81 23.10 6.21
CA LEU A 205 5.36 23.28 6.05
C LEU A 205 4.58 23.48 7.35
N GLY A 206 5.24 23.83 8.45
CA GLY A 206 4.56 24.21 9.70
C GLY A 206 3.89 23.07 10.47
N SER A 207 4.14 21.82 10.11
CA SER A 207 3.62 20.66 10.84
C SER A 207 4.26 20.56 12.22
N ARG A 208 3.45 20.36 13.28
CA ARG A 208 3.92 20.08 14.65
C ARG A 208 4.69 18.75 14.74
N TRP A 209 4.43 17.84 13.82
CA TRP A 209 5.03 16.52 13.76
C TRP A 209 5.87 16.40 12.51
N TRP A 210 7.10 16.00 12.68
CA TRP A 210 8.08 15.88 11.62
C TRP A 210 8.74 14.52 11.65
N MET A 211 8.95 13.93 10.49
CA MET A 211 9.72 12.70 10.33
C MET A 211 10.79 12.94 9.28
N SER A 212 12.06 12.68 9.62
CA SER A 212 13.12 12.76 8.63
C SER A 212 12.89 11.75 7.50
N PRO A 213 13.34 12.05 6.26
CA PRO A 213 13.20 11.12 5.15
C PRO A 213 13.77 9.74 5.48
N GLU A 214 14.90 9.66 6.20
CA GLU A 214 15.54 8.42 6.61
C GLU A 214 14.63 7.59 7.52
N ARG A 215 14.01 8.23 8.52
CA ARG A 215 13.05 7.57 9.42
C ARG A 215 11.80 7.14 8.67
N GLY A 216 11.35 7.96 7.71
CA GLY A 216 10.24 7.61 6.83
C GLY A 216 10.52 6.37 5.99
N LEU A 217 11.73 6.21 5.46
CA LEU A 217 12.13 5.02 4.71
C LEU A 217 12.25 3.78 5.62
N ILE A 218 12.78 3.92 6.84
CA ILE A 218 12.79 2.83 7.83
C ILE A 218 11.36 2.42 8.17
N PHE A 219 10.49 3.40 8.43
CA PHE A 219 9.08 3.15 8.75
C PHE A 219 8.36 2.42 7.61
N LEU A 220 8.60 2.81 6.35
CA LEU A 220 8.06 2.11 5.18
C LEU A 220 8.52 0.64 5.15
N GLY A 221 9.82 0.38 5.37
CA GLY A 221 10.37 -0.97 5.44
C GLY A 221 9.72 -1.82 6.55
N LEU A 222 9.45 -1.23 7.71
CA LEU A 222 8.77 -1.90 8.82
C LEU A 222 7.29 -2.20 8.50
N ILE A 223 6.58 -1.28 7.83
CA ILE A 223 5.20 -1.52 7.37
C ILE A 223 5.15 -2.67 6.36
N MET A 224 6.11 -2.73 5.43
CA MET A 224 6.19 -3.84 4.49
C MET A 224 6.49 -5.18 5.20
N ALA A 225 7.36 -5.17 6.22
CA ALA A 225 7.63 -6.34 7.03
C ALA A 225 6.37 -6.83 7.78
N LEU A 226 5.61 -5.90 8.33
CA LEU A 226 4.36 -6.20 9.00
C LEU A 226 3.30 -6.79 8.05
N LEU A 227 3.21 -6.24 6.84
CA LEU A 227 2.34 -6.78 5.78
C LEU A 227 2.73 -8.21 5.40
N ASN A 228 4.03 -8.50 5.24
CA ASN A 228 4.52 -9.86 4.98
C ASN A 228 4.22 -10.83 6.14
N LEU A 229 4.24 -10.34 7.39
CA LEU A 229 3.84 -11.15 8.55
C LEU A 229 2.35 -11.51 8.50
N ILE A 230 1.48 -10.57 8.09
CA ILE A 230 0.06 -10.87 7.87
C ILE A 230 -0.09 -11.95 6.81
N PHE A 231 0.60 -11.78 5.67
CA PHE A 231 0.59 -12.80 4.62
C PHE A 231 1.07 -14.15 5.15
N ALA A 232 2.11 -14.19 5.99
CA ALA A 232 2.58 -15.43 6.59
C ALA A 232 1.50 -16.11 7.46
N VAL A 233 0.81 -15.33 8.30
CA VAL A 233 -0.28 -15.86 9.16
C VAL A 233 -1.44 -16.38 8.30
N VAL A 234 -1.85 -15.63 7.27
CA VAL A 234 -2.93 -16.06 6.36
C VAL A 234 -2.54 -17.31 5.58
N LEU A 235 -1.31 -17.35 5.04
CA LEU A 235 -0.81 -18.53 4.32
C LEU A 235 -0.77 -19.77 5.23
N TRP A 236 -0.32 -19.60 6.47
CA TRP A 236 -0.26 -20.66 7.46
C TRP A 236 -1.67 -21.19 7.80
N ASP A 237 -2.64 -20.30 8.02
CA ASP A 237 -4.02 -20.70 8.31
C ASP A 237 -4.67 -21.43 7.14
N VAL A 238 -4.58 -20.88 5.92
CA VAL A 238 -5.09 -21.53 4.70
C VAL A 238 -4.44 -22.91 4.51
N ALA A 239 -3.12 -23.02 4.75
CA ALA A 239 -2.42 -24.30 4.62
C ALA A 239 -2.91 -25.32 5.65
N LEU A 240 -2.99 -24.95 6.93
CA LEU A 240 -3.44 -25.88 7.97
C LEU A 240 -4.88 -26.31 7.78
N PHE A 241 -5.78 -25.40 7.39
CA PHE A 241 -7.15 -25.79 7.06
C PHE A 241 -7.19 -26.85 5.95
N ASN A 242 -6.42 -26.67 4.89
CA ASN A 242 -6.42 -27.62 3.77
C ASN A 242 -5.69 -28.93 4.08
N ILE A 243 -4.82 -28.98 5.08
CA ILE A 243 -4.08 -30.19 5.51
C ILE A 243 -4.86 -30.92 6.62
N GLN A 244 -5.43 -30.19 7.57
CA GLN A 244 -6.00 -30.75 8.81
C GLN A 244 -7.55 -30.63 8.87
N GLY A 245 -8.16 -29.85 7.98
CA GLY A 245 -9.61 -29.62 7.97
C GLY A 245 -10.12 -28.64 9.03
N ALA A 246 -9.24 -27.92 9.72
CA ALA A 246 -9.60 -26.99 10.77
C ALA A 246 -8.71 -25.75 10.77
N HIS A 247 -9.29 -24.60 11.11
CA HIS A 247 -8.54 -23.37 11.32
C HIS A 247 -7.79 -23.44 12.65
N PRO A 248 -6.47 -23.14 12.68
CA PRO A 248 -5.72 -23.07 13.93
C PRO A 248 -6.14 -21.89 14.81
N LEU A 249 -6.72 -20.85 14.19
CA LEU A 249 -7.25 -19.66 14.87
C LEU A 249 -8.72 -19.48 14.51
N PRO A 250 -9.58 -19.10 15.46
CA PRO A 250 -10.97 -18.77 15.14
C PRO A 250 -11.03 -17.64 14.12
N MET A 251 -11.88 -17.78 13.08
CA MET A 251 -12.01 -16.78 11.99
C MET A 251 -12.27 -15.36 12.49
N GLY A 252 -13.00 -15.21 13.59
CA GLY A 252 -13.20 -13.90 14.24
C GLY A 252 -11.89 -13.22 14.69
N LEU A 253 -10.83 -14.00 15.00
CA LEU A 253 -9.54 -13.44 15.36
C LEU A 253 -8.79 -12.82 14.17
N PHE A 254 -9.02 -13.27 12.94
CA PHE A 254 -8.39 -12.65 11.76
C PHE A 254 -8.76 -11.19 11.60
N GLY A 255 -10.02 -10.82 11.86
CA GLY A 255 -10.43 -9.42 11.91
C GLY A 255 -9.69 -8.61 12.99
N TRP A 256 -9.41 -9.24 14.14
CA TRP A 256 -8.68 -8.61 15.24
C TRP A 256 -7.17 -8.50 14.99
N LEU A 257 -6.57 -9.32 14.12
CA LEU A 257 -5.14 -9.18 13.77
C LEU A 257 -4.83 -7.85 13.07
N VAL A 258 -5.80 -7.28 12.37
CA VAL A 258 -5.64 -5.96 11.72
C VAL A 258 -5.48 -4.84 12.76
N VAL A 259 -6.14 -4.96 13.92
CA VAL A 259 -6.12 -3.92 14.97
C VAL A 259 -4.73 -3.74 15.59
N PRO A 260 -4.02 -4.78 16.10
CA PRO A 260 -2.64 -4.63 16.57
C PRO A 260 -1.70 -4.07 15.52
N ILE A 261 -1.91 -4.44 14.26
CA ILE A 261 -1.11 -3.98 13.14
C ILE A 261 -1.28 -2.47 12.95
N LEU A 262 -2.52 -1.99 12.95
CA LEU A 262 -2.80 -0.56 12.90
C LEU A 262 -2.23 0.17 14.11
N ILE A 263 -2.35 -0.42 15.31
CA ILE A 263 -1.77 0.15 16.54
C ILE A 263 -0.24 0.24 16.42
N VAL A 264 0.43 -0.83 15.98
CA VAL A 264 1.89 -0.84 15.80
C VAL A 264 2.30 0.15 14.71
N ALA A 265 1.57 0.25 13.61
CA ALA A 265 1.84 1.22 12.55
C ALA A 265 1.68 2.66 13.06
N VAL A 266 0.61 2.96 13.78
CA VAL A 266 0.35 4.29 14.36
C VAL A 266 1.36 4.61 15.47
N ALA A 267 1.59 3.70 16.41
CA ALA A 267 2.57 3.88 17.48
C ALA A 267 3.99 4.03 16.91
N GLY A 268 4.37 3.18 15.96
CA GLY A 268 5.66 3.26 15.27
C GLY A 268 5.85 4.60 14.56
N PHE A 269 4.78 5.13 13.92
CA PHE A 269 4.81 6.47 13.34
C PHE A 269 5.11 7.53 14.42
N PHE A 270 4.39 7.53 15.55
CA PHE A 270 4.60 8.52 16.60
C PHE A 270 5.95 8.39 17.30
N LEU A 271 6.49 7.18 17.45
CA LEU A 271 7.83 6.95 17.99
C LEU A 271 8.94 7.47 17.05
N LEU A 272 8.74 7.36 15.75
CA LEU A 272 9.70 7.82 14.74
C LEU A 272 9.53 9.28 14.38
N ALA A 273 8.32 9.84 14.55
CA ALA A 273 8.04 11.25 14.35
C ALA A 273 8.51 12.06 15.57
N GLN A 274 9.18 13.18 15.30
CA GLN A 274 9.59 14.13 16.34
C GLN A 274 8.60 15.28 16.43
N ARG A 275 8.26 15.66 17.67
CA ARG A 275 7.51 16.89 17.94
C ARG A 275 8.48 18.07 17.86
N ARG A 276 8.20 19.08 17.02
CA ARG A 276 8.94 20.33 17.04
C ARG A 276 8.73 21.03 18.37
N SER A 277 9.78 21.31 19.11
CA SER A 277 9.70 22.23 20.24
C SER A 277 9.36 23.63 19.67
N GLN A 278 8.31 24.25 20.17
CA GLN A 278 8.01 25.66 19.91
C GLN A 278 8.99 26.52 20.75
N GLY A 279 10.28 26.43 20.43
CA GLY A 279 11.30 27.17 21.14
C GLY A 279 12.32 27.68 20.14
N GLY A 280 12.23 28.93 19.76
CA GLY A 280 13.30 29.61 19.06
C GLY A 280 12.88 30.48 17.89
N ASN A 281 11.92 31.37 18.09
CA ASN A 281 11.90 32.60 17.32
C ASN A 281 11.99 33.79 18.30
N SER A 282 13.20 33.95 18.82
CA SER A 282 13.66 35.23 19.35
C SER A 282 15.11 35.41 18.90
N ARG A 283 15.26 35.87 17.67
CA ARG A 283 16.28 36.84 17.26
C ARG A 283 16.22 37.03 15.75
#